data_17acbf52d64d64c07c11b9284e0ad285
#
_entry.id   17acbf52d64d64c07c11b9284e0ad285
#
_cell.length_a   1.000
_cell.length_b   1.000
_cell.length_c   1.000
_cell.angle_alpha   90.00
_cell.angle_beta   90.00
_cell.angle_gamma   90.00
#
_symmetry.space_group_name_H-M   'P 1'
#
loop_
_entity.id
_entity.type
_entity.pdbx_description
1 polymer ?
#
loop_
_entity_poly.entity_id
_entity_poly.type
_entity_poly.pdbx_seq_one_letter_code
_entity_poly.pdbx_strand_id
1 'polypeptide(L)'
;MGGFKFEQCGNIEGLYLVEPQVFSDERGYNLEAYHAGSFREAGLDMVFVQDNLSMSAKGTLRGMHFQKNYQQGKLVCVVSGEVFDAVFDIRDGSRTYGQWFGTVLSAEKKNMLYVPEGFAHGFLVLSDTAVFSYKLSDYYHPEDESGIPWNDETIGIRWPIPEDMTILTSERDSRHPAFGEESALKPKKNRKTNRKQ
;
A
#
# COMPACT_ATOMS: atom_id res chain seq x y z
N MET A 1 -6.42 -10.74 -24.31
CA MET A 1 -5.56 -10.17 -23.25
C MET A 1 -6.46 -9.54 -22.24
N GLY A 2 -6.23 -9.77 -20.95
CA GLY A 2 -6.97 -9.12 -19.88
C GLY A 2 -6.67 -7.62 -19.89
N GLY A 3 -7.67 -6.80 -19.53
CA GLY A 3 -7.53 -5.36 -19.43
C GLY A 3 -7.48 -4.94 -17.97
N PHE A 4 -6.96 -3.74 -17.73
CA PHE A 4 -7.01 -3.08 -16.43
C PHE A 4 -7.67 -1.72 -16.58
N LYS A 5 -8.50 -1.34 -15.61
CA LYS A 5 -8.95 0.03 -15.44
C LYS A 5 -8.11 0.67 -14.35
N PHE A 6 -7.51 1.82 -14.64
CA PHE A 6 -6.74 2.61 -13.70
C PHE A 6 -7.53 3.87 -13.39
N GLU A 7 -7.82 4.09 -12.11
CA GLU A 7 -8.54 5.27 -11.63
C GLU A 7 -7.68 5.99 -10.60
N GLN A 8 -7.29 7.23 -10.89
CA GLN A 8 -6.50 8.02 -9.94
C GLN A 8 -7.30 8.29 -8.67
N CYS A 9 -6.69 8.06 -7.52
CA CYS A 9 -7.32 8.24 -6.22
C CYS A 9 -7.35 9.72 -5.83
N GLY A 10 -8.47 10.38 -6.07
CA GLY A 10 -8.64 11.80 -5.80
C GLY A 10 -7.64 12.67 -6.57
N ASN A 11 -6.99 13.59 -5.87
CA ASN A 11 -5.96 14.47 -6.41
C ASN A 11 -4.52 14.00 -6.11
N ILE A 12 -4.36 12.79 -5.57
CA ILE A 12 -3.05 12.25 -5.19
C ILE A 12 -2.36 11.67 -6.44
N GLU A 13 -1.36 12.38 -6.92
CA GLU A 13 -0.62 12.01 -8.13
C GLU A 13 0.13 10.69 -7.96
N GLY A 14 -0.08 9.77 -8.92
CA GLY A 14 0.58 8.48 -8.98
C GLY A 14 -0.10 7.37 -8.16
N LEU A 15 -1.12 7.69 -7.36
CA LEU A 15 -1.91 6.71 -6.61
C LEU A 15 -3.12 6.26 -7.43
N TYR A 16 -3.25 4.95 -7.67
CA TYR A 16 -4.32 4.42 -8.50
C TYR A 16 -5.05 3.25 -7.85
N LEU A 17 -6.37 3.31 -7.90
CA LEU A 17 -7.21 2.12 -7.80
C LEU A 17 -7.15 1.38 -9.13
N VAL A 18 -6.88 0.08 -9.08
CA VAL A 18 -6.70 -0.77 -10.26
C VAL A 18 -7.74 -1.88 -10.24
N GLU A 19 -8.53 -1.97 -11.30
CA GLU A 19 -9.53 -3.02 -11.47
C GLU A 19 -9.13 -3.92 -12.65
N PRO A 20 -8.79 -5.19 -12.40
CA PRO A 20 -8.49 -6.14 -13.46
C PRO A 20 -9.77 -6.60 -14.16
N GLN A 21 -9.65 -6.93 -15.42
CA GLN A 21 -10.72 -7.63 -16.12
C GLN A 21 -10.85 -9.06 -15.59
N VAL A 22 -12.06 -9.42 -15.16
CA VAL A 22 -12.38 -10.74 -14.62
C VAL A 22 -13.13 -11.56 -15.66
N PHE A 23 -12.66 -12.77 -15.91
CA PHE A 23 -13.31 -13.75 -16.78
C PHE A 23 -13.89 -14.85 -15.92
N SER A 24 -15.22 -14.98 -15.89
CA SER A 24 -15.92 -15.95 -15.03
C SER A 24 -16.73 -16.94 -15.86
N ASP A 25 -16.74 -18.21 -15.43
CA ASP A 25 -17.58 -19.28 -15.96
C ASP A 25 -18.03 -20.21 -14.80
N GLU A 26 -18.64 -21.36 -15.14
CA GLU A 26 -19.11 -22.35 -14.14
C GLU A 26 -18.00 -22.98 -13.28
N ARG A 27 -16.73 -22.85 -13.66
CA ARG A 27 -15.56 -23.37 -12.93
C ARG A 27 -15.00 -22.35 -11.94
N GLY A 28 -15.44 -21.07 -12.03
CA GLY A 28 -14.92 -19.97 -11.21
C GLY A 28 -14.50 -18.77 -12.06
N TYR A 29 -13.34 -18.19 -11.76
CA TYR A 29 -12.84 -17.04 -12.51
C TYR A 29 -11.35 -17.10 -12.78
N ASN A 30 -10.92 -16.36 -13.80
CA ASN A 30 -9.53 -16.05 -14.11
C ASN A 30 -9.37 -14.54 -14.28
N LEU A 31 -8.26 -13.99 -13.84
CA LEU A 31 -7.86 -12.61 -14.08
C LEU A 31 -6.33 -12.51 -14.18
N GLU A 32 -5.85 -11.50 -14.86
CA GLU A 32 -4.45 -11.08 -14.73
C GLU A 32 -4.31 -10.20 -13.50
N ALA A 33 -3.50 -10.61 -12.51
CA ALA A 33 -3.24 -9.81 -11.32
C ALA A 33 -2.18 -8.71 -11.57
N TYR A 34 -1.37 -8.88 -12.60
CA TYR A 34 -0.35 -7.91 -13.05
C TYR A 34 0.07 -8.22 -14.47
N HIS A 35 0.23 -7.20 -15.30
CA HIS A 35 0.80 -7.30 -16.63
C HIS A 35 1.69 -6.09 -16.91
N ALA A 36 3.01 -6.29 -16.96
CA ALA A 36 3.99 -5.20 -17.07
C ALA A 36 3.74 -4.26 -18.26
N GLY A 37 3.32 -4.80 -19.42
CA GLY A 37 2.98 -4.00 -20.61
C GLY A 37 1.82 -3.05 -20.35
N SER A 38 0.71 -3.55 -19.81
CA SER A 38 -0.49 -2.75 -19.51
C SER A 38 -0.22 -1.66 -18.48
N PHE A 39 0.58 -1.96 -17.44
CA PHE A 39 0.98 -0.97 -16.45
C PHE A 39 1.87 0.11 -17.08
N ARG A 40 2.83 -0.26 -17.93
CA ARG A 40 3.67 0.70 -18.65
C ARG A 40 2.85 1.58 -19.59
N GLU A 41 1.88 1.04 -20.32
CA GLU A 41 0.97 1.79 -21.17
C GLU A 41 0.13 2.80 -20.38
N ALA A 42 -0.19 2.51 -19.12
CA ALA A 42 -0.83 3.42 -18.17
C ALA A 42 0.13 4.44 -17.55
N GLY A 43 1.41 4.44 -17.92
CA GLY A 43 2.44 5.32 -17.35
C GLY A 43 3.05 4.82 -16.04
N LEU A 44 2.81 3.56 -15.67
CA LEU A 44 3.29 2.94 -14.42
C LEU A 44 4.44 1.98 -14.75
N ASP A 45 5.61 2.52 -15.09
CA ASP A 45 6.79 1.73 -15.48
C ASP A 45 7.62 1.30 -14.26
N MET A 46 6.99 0.56 -13.36
CA MET A 46 7.62 0.04 -12.16
C MET A 46 7.98 -1.45 -12.34
N VAL A 47 9.19 -1.81 -11.92
CA VAL A 47 9.63 -3.21 -11.89
C VAL A 47 9.44 -3.74 -10.46
N PHE A 48 8.61 -4.78 -10.31
CA PHE A 48 8.46 -5.46 -9.03
C PHE A 48 9.52 -6.55 -8.87
N VAL A 49 10.19 -6.56 -7.73
CA VAL A 49 11.34 -7.44 -7.42
C VAL A 49 11.06 -8.39 -6.26
N GLN A 50 9.98 -8.17 -5.51
CA GLN A 50 9.61 -8.98 -4.35
C GLN A 50 8.09 -9.10 -4.26
N ASP A 51 7.59 -10.31 -4.01
CA ASP A 51 6.19 -10.60 -3.73
C ASP A 51 6.06 -11.15 -2.32
N ASN A 52 5.10 -10.62 -1.58
CA ASN A 52 4.77 -11.07 -0.23
C ASN A 52 3.31 -11.47 -0.13
N LEU A 53 3.05 -12.42 0.75
CA LEU A 53 1.71 -12.86 1.14
C LEU A 53 1.63 -12.90 2.65
N SER A 54 0.59 -12.32 3.22
CA SER A 54 0.33 -12.38 4.66
C SER A 54 -1.12 -12.77 4.94
N MET A 55 -1.34 -13.51 6.03
CA MET A 55 -2.67 -13.79 6.56
C MET A 55 -2.80 -13.11 7.92
N SER A 56 -3.96 -12.50 8.18
CA SER A 56 -4.22 -11.76 9.42
C SER A 56 -5.68 -11.95 9.85
N ALA A 57 -5.90 -11.99 11.16
CA ALA A 57 -7.23 -12.07 11.75
C ALA A 57 -7.91 -10.69 11.79
N LYS A 58 -9.24 -10.67 11.99
CA LYS A 58 -10.06 -9.46 12.15
C LYS A 58 -9.48 -8.53 13.21
N GLY A 59 -9.52 -7.24 12.92
CA GLY A 59 -8.98 -6.20 13.79
C GLY A 59 -7.46 -6.06 13.73
N THR A 60 -6.73 -6.93 13.00
CA THR A 60 -5.30 -6.72 12.78
C THR A 60 -5.09 -5.46 11.97
N LEU A 61 -4.32 -4.52 12.54
CA LEU A 61 -3.88 -3.30 11.89
C LEU A 61 -2.35 -3.34 11.75
N ARG A 62 -1.87 -3.24 10.51
CA ARG A 62 -0.46 -3.18 10.18
C ARG A 62 -0.15 -1.84 9.53
N GLY A 63 0.80 -1.10 10.04
CA GLY A 63 1.18 0.20 9.50
C GLY A 63 1.24 1.31 10.53
N MET A 64 1.46 2.52 10.08
CA MET A 64 1.76 2.95 8.69
C MET A 64 3.25 2.78 8.42
N HIS A 65 3.64 1.94 7.46
CA HIS A 65 5.04 1.59 7.20
C HIS A 65 5.58 2.22 5.93
N PHE A 66 6.86 2.59 5.96
CA PHE A 66 7.64 3.02 4.80
C PHE A 66 9.13 2.69 5.01
N GLN A 67 9.89 2.66 3.93
CA GLN A 67 11.36 2.63 3.97
C GLN A 67 11.91 4.01 3.63
N LYS A 68 12.87 4.48 4.42
CA LYS A 68 13.43 5.84 4.30
C LYS A 68 14.29 6.01 3.05
N ASN A 69 15.10 5.01 2.81
CA ASN A 69 16.18 5.03 1.84
C ASN A 69 15.95 4.12 0.66
N TYR A 70 15.32 2.99 0.87
CA TYR A 70 14.96 1.99 -0.12
C TYR A 70 13.44 2.02 -0.30
N GLN A 71 12.95 3.19 -0.78
CA GLN A 71 11.51 3.41 -0.91
C GLN A 71 10.89 2.39 -1.85
N GLN A 72 9.75 1.87 -1.45
CA GLN A 72 9.04 0.81 -2.17
C GLN A 72 7.74 1.34 -2.73
N GLY A 73 7.59 1.27 -4.04
CA GLY A 73 6.28 1.27 -4.66
C GLY A 73 5.61 -0.08 -4.47
N LYS A 74 4.30 -0.11 -4.39
CA LYS A 74 3.54 -1.31 -4.04
C LYS A 74 2.35 -1.48 -4.98
N LEU A 75 2.07 -2.74 -5.33
CA LEU A 75 0.77 -3.14 -5.88
C LEU A 75 0.17 -4.13 -4.92
N VAL A 76 -0.94 -3.74 -4.28
CA VAL A 76 -1.55 -4.52 -3.20
C VAL A 76 -2.95 -5.00 -3.57
N CYS A 77 -3.31 -6.20 -3.14
CA CYS A 77 -4.65 -6.77 -3.29
C CYS A 77 -5.00 -7.75 -2.18
N VAL A 78 -6.29 -8.02 -2.04
CA VAL A 78 -6.81 -9.03 -1.11
C VAL A 78 -7.17 -10.29 -1.89
N VAL A 79 -6.53 -11.41 -1.53
CA VAL A 79 -6.77 -12.73 -2.14
C VAL A 79 -7.95 -13.44 -1.48
N SER A 80 -8.16 -13.20 -0.18
CA SER A 80 -9.30 -13.72 0.60
C SER A 80 -9.65 -12.71 1.68
N GLY A 81 -10.95 -12.49 1.92
CA GLY A 81 -11.45 -11.55 2.91
C GLY A 81 -11.48 -10.10 2.43
N GLU A 82 -11.41 -9.18 3.38
CA GLU A 82 -11.57 -7.74 3.14
C GLU A 82 -10.72 -6.94 4.12
N VAL A 83 -10.11 -5.86 3.61
CA VAL A 83 -9.36 -4.90 4.42
C VAL A 83 -9.75 -3.47 4.08
N PHE A 84 -9.60 -2.55 5.02
CA PHE A 84 -9.49 -1.13 4.73
C PHE A 84 -8.01 -0.81 4.57
N ASP A 85 -7.63 -0.38 3.38
CA ASP A 85 -6.25 -0.04 3.01
C ASP A 85 -6.08 1.48 3.01
N ALA A 86 -5.02 1.97 3.64
CA ALA A 86 -4.77 3.40 3.78
C ALA A 86 -3.33 3.76 3.43
N VAL A 87 -3.19 4.88 2.75
CA VAL A 87 -1.90 5.47 2.38
C VAL A 87 -1.84 6.93 2.80
N PHE A 88 -0.64 7.39 3.12
CA PHE A 88 -0.37 8.76 3.51
C PHE A 88 0.83 9.30 2.74
N ASP A 89 0.67 10.42 2.03
CA ASP A 89 1.70 11.01 1.19
C ASP A 89 2.78 11.70 2.04
N ILE A 90 3.98 11.13 2.02
CA ILE A 90 5.15 11.66 2.73
C ILE A 90 6.23 12.17 1.78
N ARG A 91 5.90 12.40 0.50
CA ARG A 91 6.83 12.91 -0.51
C ARG A 91 7.10 14.38 -0.30
N ASP A 92 8.32 14.71 0.07
CA ASP A 92 8.74 16.12 0.22
C ASP A 92 8.53 16.90 -1.10
N GLY A 93 7.90 18.07 -1.00
CA GLY A 93 7.55 18.90 -2.16
C GLY A 93 6.34 18.43 -2.98
N SER A 94 5.67 17.34 -2.62
CA SER A 94 4.41 16.93 -3.23
C SER A 94 3.30 17.95 -2.93
N ARG A 95 2.43 18.20 -3.91
CA ARG A 95 1.22 19.02 -3.71
C ARG A 95 0.22 18.39 -2.75
N THR A 96 0.34 17.08 -2.53
CA THR A 96 -0.52 16.28 -1.64
C THR A 96 0.23 15.77 -0.41
N TYR A 97 1.42 16.34 -0.13
CA TYR A 97 2.14 16.04 1.11
C TYR A 97 1.23 16.24 2.34
N GLY A 98 1.20 15.26 3.21
CA GLY A 98 0.35 15.29 4.39
C GLY A 98 -1.12 14.92 4.15
N GLN A 99 -1.50 14.51 2.94
CA GLN A 99 -2.83 13.98 2.66
C GLN A 99 -2.84 12.47 2.72
N TRP A 100 -3.97 11.92 3.12
CA TRP A 100 -4.19 10.48 3.11
C TRP A 100 -5.36 10.09 2.21
N PHE A 101 -5.35 8.83 1.77
CA PHE A 101 -6.43 8.19 1.05
C PHE A 101 -6.66 6.81 1.66
N GLY A 102 -7.91 6.39 1.72
CA GLY A 102 -8.27 5.05 2.17
C GLY A 102 -9.41 4.46 1.36
N THR A 103 -9.36 3.16 1.15
CA THR A 103 -10.37 2.41 0.40
C THR A 103 -10.49 0.98 0.92
N VAL A 104 -11.62 0.35 0.64
CA VAL A 104 -11.82 -1.06 0.92
C VAL A 104 -11.34 -1.90 -0.26
N LEU A 105 -10.38 -2.78 0.01
CA LEU A 105 -9.93 -3.82 -0.91
C LEU A 105 -10.51 -5.17 -0.47
N SER A 106 -11.04 -5.94 -1.41
CA SER A 106 -11.63 -7.26 -1.09
C SER A 106 -11.43 -8.28 -2.20
N ALA A 107 -11.39 -9.55 -1.80
CA ALA A 107 -11.36 -10.67 -2.73
C ALA A 107 -12.62 -10.76 -3.60
N GLU A 108 -13.74 -10.22 -3.14
CA GLU A 108 -15.00 -10.16 -3.90
C GLU A 108 -14.89 -9.13 -5.04
N LYS A 109 -14.45 -7.90 -4.73
CA LYS A 109 -14.30 -6.81 -5.71
C LYS A 109 -13.10 -7.02 -6.64
N LYS A 110 -12.07 -7.77 -6.19
CA LYS A 110 -10.82 -8.02 -6.92
C LYS A 110 -10.07 -6.75 -7.28
N ASN A 111 -10.39 -5.66 -6.57
CA ASN A 111 -9.72 -4.38 -6.73
C ASN A 111 -8.35 -4.38 -6.07
N MET A 112 -7.46 -3.56 -6.59
CA MET A 112 -6.08 -3.43 -6.15
C MET A 112 -5.76 -1.95 -5.94
N LEU A 113 -4.75 -1.66 -5.11
CA LEU A 113 -4.21 -0.32 -4.98
C LEU A 113 -2.76 -0.30 -5.46
N TYR A 114 -2.45 0.58 -6.41
CA TYR A 114 -1.09 0.89 -6.81
C TYR A 114 -0.62 2.12 -6.03
N VAL A 115 0.37 1.92 -5.18
CA VAL A 115 0.95 2.94 -4.30
C VAL A 115 2.36 3.24 -4.79
N PRO A 116 2.67 4.48 -5.20
CA PRO A 116 4.02 4.84 -5.62
C PRO A 116 4.98 4.91 -4.43
N GLU A 117 6.26 5.08 -4.71
CA GLU A 117 7.27 5.36 -3.69
C GLU A 117 6.95 6.67 -2.95
N GLY A 118 7.37 6.76 -1.68
CA GLY A 118 7.17 7.96 -0.86
C GLY A 118 5.81 8.04 -0.19
N PHE A 119 5.18 6.90 0.05
CA PHE A 119 3.98 6.80 0.87
C PHE A 119 4.23 5.95 2.11
N ALA A 120 3.66 6.35 3.24
CA ALA A 120 3.40 5.46 4.35
C ALA A 120 2.12 4.67 4.04
N HIS A 121 2.11 3.37 4.32
CA HIS A 121 1.06 2.44 3.95
C HIS A 121 0.68 1.53 5.11
N GLY A 122 -0.60 1.28 5.26
CA GLY A 122 -1.13 0.36 6.27
C GLY A 122 -2.52 -0.15 5.93
N PHE A 123 -2.96 -1.18 6.62
CA PHE A 123 -4.30 -1.74 6.44
C PHE A 123 -4.90 -2.28 7.73
N LEU A 124 -6.23 -2.28 7.80
CA LEU A 124 -7.05 -2.86 8.85
C LEU A 124 -7.87 -4.02 8.29
N VAL A 125 -7.82 -5.19 8.90
CA VAL A 125 -8.62 -6.35 8.52
C VAL A 125 -10.06 -6.21 9.01
N LEU A 126 -11.02 -6.24 8.09
CA LEU A 126 -12.45 -6.07 8.35
C LEU A 126 -13.21 -7.40 8.44
N SER A 127 -12.82 -8.40 7.63
CA SER A 127 -13.38 -9.76 7.67
C SER A 127 -12.77 -10.59 8.79
N ASP A 128 -13.31 -11.77 9.08
CA ASP A 128 -12.78 -12.67 10.13
C ASP A 128 -11.32 -12.98 9.92
N THR A 129 -10.91 -13.17 8.67
CA THR A 129 -9.51 -13.26 8.24
C THR A 129 -9.34 -12.60 6.89
N ALA A 130 -8.14 -12.11 6.59
CA ALA A 130 -7.77 -11.64 5.26
C ALA A 130 -6.41 -12.19 4.84
N VAL A 131 -6.31 -12.58 3.56
CA VAL A 131 -5.05 -12.90 2.90
C VAL A 131 -4.70 -11.73 1.98
N PHE A 132 -3.63 -11.03 2.33
CA PHE A 132 -3.16 -9.82 1.68
C PHE A 132 -1.91 -10.10 0.88
N SER A 133 -1.93 -9.77 -0.41
CA SER A 133 -0.81 -9.94 -1.35
C SER A 133 -0.29 -8.59 -1.78
N TYR A 134 1.03 -8.44 -1.82
CA TYR A 134 1.67 -7.20 -2.26
C TYR A 134 2.98 -7.42 -2.99
N LYS A 135 3.11 -6.76 -4.15
CA LYS A 135 4.33 -6.67 -4.94
C LYS A 135 5.08 -5.39 -4.57
N LEU A 136 6.39 -5.46 -4.53
CA LEU A 136 7.29 -4.39 -4.10
C LEU A 136 8.31 -4.06 -5.19
N SER A 137 8.57 -2.76 -5.40
CA SER A 137 9.55 -2.27 -6.39
C SER A 137 11.00 -2.31 -5.90
N ASP A 138 11.21 -2.46 -4.59
CA ASP A 138 12.53 -2.65 -4.00
C ASP A 138 12.46 -3.70 -2.89
N TYR A 139 13.60 -4.26 -2.51
CA TYR A 139 13.66 -5.27 -1.46
C TYR A 139 13.34 -4.71 -0.08
N TYR A 140 12.85 -5.59 0.79
CA TYR A 140 12.64 -5.26 2.19
C TYR A 140 13.97 -5.15 2.94
N HIS A 141 14.19 -4.00 3.57
CA HIS A 141 15.35 -3.67 4.38
C HIS A 141 14.89 -3.39 5.81
N PRO A 142 14.97 -4.37 6.73
CA PRO A 142 14.48 -4.21 8.12
C PRO A 142 15.10 -3.00 8.85
N GLU A 143 16.38 -2.70 8.55
CA GLU A 143 17.13 -1.59 9.13
C GLU A 143 16.74 -0.21 8.57
N ASP A 144 16.04 -0.18 7.46
CA ASP A 144 15.58 1.04 6.80
C ASP A 144 14.08 1.31 7.03
N GLU A 145 13.37 0.32 7.58
CA GLU A 145 11.94 0.44 7.84
C GLU A 145 11.67 1.44 8.96
N SER A 146 10.68 2.27 8.72
CA SER A 146 10.13 3.23 9.66
C SER A 146 8.61 3.19 9.59
N GLY A 147 7.97 3.93 10.49
CA GLY A 147 6.52 4.01 10.51
C GLY A 147 6.02 5.24 11.24
N ILE A 148 4.72 5.41 11.15
CA ILE A 148 3.95 6.45 11.83
C ILE A 148 2.81 5.75 12.58
N PRO A 149 2.40 6.19 13.77
CA PRO A 149 1.28 5.58 14.46
C PRO A 149 0.02 5.60 13.58
N TRP A 150 -0.68 4.48 13.50
CA TRP A 150 -1.92 4.39 12.72
C TRP A 150 -3.01 5.35 13.20
N ASN A 151 -2.98 5.72 14.47
CA ASN A 151 -3.91 6.62 15.16
C ASN A 151 -3.33 8.02 15.38
N ASP A 152 -2.33 8.42 14.60
CA ASP A 152 -1.76 9.77 14.68
C ASP A 152 -2.83 10.82 14.40
N GLU A 153 -3.05 11.70 15.38
CA GLU A 153 -4.09 12.73 15.32
C GLU A 153 -3.82 13.81 14.28
N THR A 154 -2.55 14.05 13.97
CA THR A 154 -2.15 15.04 12.94
C THR A 154 -2.51 14.55 11.54
N ILE A 155 -2.36 13.24 11.29
CA ILE A 155 -2.74 12.61 10.03
C ILE A 155 -4.26 12.43 9.96
N GLY A 156 -4.87 11.99 11.04
CA GLY A 156 -6.32 11.87 11.18
C GLY A 156 -6.97 10.87 10.23
N ILE A 157 -6.31 9.72 9.96
CA ILE A 157 -6.91 8.65 9.15
C ILE A 157 -8.19 8.15 9.83
N ARG A 158 -9.28 8.13 9.08
CA ARG A 158 -10.58 7.67 9.57
C ARG A 158 -10.73 6.17 9.31
N TRP A 159 -10.16 5.37 10.19
CA TRP A 159 -10.30 3.92 10.13
C TRP A 159 -11.74 3.52 10.43
N PRO A 160 -12.35 2.62 9.65
CA PRO A 160 -13.72 2.13 9.89
C PRO A 160 -13.73 1.07 11.00
N ILE A 161 -13.42 1.49 12.22
CA ILE A 161 -13.33 0.62 13.40
C ILE A 161 -14.71 0.58 14.08
N PRO A 162 -15.44 -0.56 14.05
CA PRO A 162 -16.65 -0.74 14.83
C PRO A 162 -16.37 -0.67 16.33
N GLU A 163 -17.35 -0.26 17.13
CA GLU A 163 -17.22 -0.10 18.59
C GLU A 163 -16.80 -1.40 19.31
N ASP A 164 -17.20 -2.55 18.76
CA ASP A 164 -16.89 -3.88 19.30
C ASP A 164 -15.61 -4.49 18.76
N MET A 165 -14.89 -3.80 17.86
CA MET A 165 -13.65 -4.32 17.27
C MET A 165 -12.45 -4.05 18.17
N THR A 166 -11.77 -5.12 18.58
CA THR A 166 -10.46 -5.00 19.21
C THR A 166 -9.36 -4.87 18.16
N ILE A 167 -8.54 -3.81 18.26
CA ILE A 167 -7.40 -3.61 17.37
C ILE A 167 -6.20 -4.43 17.84
N LEU A 168 -5.63 -5.19 16.91
CA LEU A 168 -4.44 -6.01 17.09
C LEU A 168 -3.28 -5.40 16.30
N THR A 169 -2.28 -4.85 16.99
CA THR A 169 -1.07 -4.30 16.39
C THR A 169 0.17 -5.05 16.89
N SER A 170 1.25 -4.98 16.11
CA SER A 170 2.55 -5.45 16.59
C SER A 170 3.12 -4.49 17.65
N GLU A 171 4.01 -5.00 18.50
CA GLU A 171 4.74 -4.15 19.46
C GLU A 171 5.52 -3.03 18.76
N ARG A 172 6.03 -3.28 17.56
CA ARG A 172 6.71 -2.29 16.74
C ARG A 172 5.76 -1.20 16.26
N ASP A 173 4.60 -1.56 15.73
CA ASP A 173 3.61 -0.61 15.20
C ASP A 173 3.03 0.30 16.32
N SER A 174 3.02 -0.19 17.57
CA SER A 174 2.59 0.61 18.72
C SER A 174 3.65 1.59 19.25
N ARG A 175 4.90 1.53 18.74
CA ARG A 175 6.03 2.36 19.21
C ARG A 175 6.54 3.35 18.18
N HIS A 176 5.88 3.50 17.05
CA HIS A 176 6.28 4.49 16.07
C HIS A 176 6.17 5.92 16.65
N PRO A 177 7.11 6.82 16.34
CA PRO A 177 7.02 8.23 16.74
C PRO A 177 5.89 8.92 15.98
N ALA A 178 5.31 9.96 16.62
CA ALA A 178 4.28 10.78 15.98
C ALA A 178 4.80 11.46 14.69
N PHE A 179 3.89 11.71 13.77
CA PHE A 179 4.23 12.40 12.52
C PHE A 179 4.78 13.80 12.82
N GLY A 180 5.95 14.11 12.27
CA GLY A 180 6.66 15.39 12.49
C GLY A 180 7.67 15.39 13.63
N GLU A 181 7.64 14.41 14.56
CA GLU A 181 8.69 14.25 15.58
C GLU A 181 9.96 13.61 14.98
N GLU A 182 9.82 12.81 13.97
CA GLU A 182 10.95 12.28 13.23
C GLU A 182 11.36 13.22 12.11
N SER A 183 12.60 13.68 12.15
CA SER A 183 13.29 14.22 10.97
C SER A 183 13.57 13.11 9.93
N ALA A 184 12.71 12.11 9.90
CA ALA A 184 12.83 10.82 9.25
C ALA A 184 12.76 10.88 7.74
N LEU A 185 12.18 11.95 7.22
CA LEU A 185 11.92 12.12 5.79
C LEU A 185 12.91 13.06 5.12
N LYS A 186 14.10 13.27 5.71
CA LYS A 186 15.12 14.05 5.00
C LYS A 186 15.51 13.33 3.72
N PRO A 187 15.34 13.98 2.54
CA PRO A 187 15.74 13.40 1.28
C PRO A 187 17.23 13.06 1.33
N LYS A 188 17.59 11.91 0.80
CA LYS A 188 18.98 11.54 0.63
C LYS A 188 19.70 12.55 -0.23
N LYS A 189 20.86 13.00 0.21
CA LYS A 189 21.89 13.54 -0.68
C LYS A 189 22.17 12.52 -1.78
N ASN A 190 21.88 12.89 -3.04
CA ASN A 190 22.07 12.13 -4.26
C ASN A 190 23.18 11.06 -4.17
N ARG A 191 22.81 9.78 -4.08
CA ARG A 191 23.69 8.70 -4.53
C ARG A 191 23.65 8.70 -6.06
N LYS A 192 24.70 9.20 -6.70
CA LYS A 192 24.95 8.99 -8.12
C LYS A 192 24.88 7.48 -8.38
N THR A 193 23.88 7.06 -9.10
CA THR A 193 23.73 5.69 -9.60
C THR A 193 24.91 5.42 -10.55
N ASN A 194 25.95 4.77 -10.05
CA ASN A 194 26.90 4.06 -10.91
C ASN A 194 26.22 2.75 -11.35
N ARG A 195 25.27 2.83 -12.27
CA ARG A 195 24.91 1.68 -13.12
C ARG A 195 26.07 1.54 -14.11
N LYS A 196 27.04 0.70 -13.79
CA LYS A 196 27.92 0.13 -14.81
C LYS A 196 27.12 -0.91 -15.59
N GLN A 197 27.18 -0.74 -16.89
CA GLN A 197 26.67 -1.60 -17.96
C GLN A 197 27.07 -3.07 -17.74
#